data_36ff2f8eccfe4e601aee06933d6fba12
#
_entry.id   36ff2f8eccfe4e601aee06933d6fba12
#
_cell.length_a   1.000
_cell.length_b   1.000
_cell.length_c   1.000
_cell.angle_alpha   90.00
_cell.angle_beta   90.00
_cell.angle_gamma   90.00
#
_symmetry.space_group_name_H-M   'P 1'
#
loop_
_entity.id
_entity.type
_entity.pdbx_description
1 polymer ?
#
loop_
_entity_poly.entity_id
_entity_poly.type
_entity_poly.pdbx_seq_one_letter_code
_entity_poly.pdbx_strand_id
1 'polypeptide(L)'
;MHNCLVGSEMCIRDRATAMQEAARTVTIWTVSKDSDGYRLNAVAHSIPCLVGKAGLIAESHKREGDMATPVGDWPLRRVYYRPDRVALPATSLPSIALTPAMGWCDDPGDANYNMPVELPFNASHERLWREDGLYDFIVVLGHNDSPPRPFLGSAVFLHLYEQDTPHTAGCVAIAKDDMVALLRTADTKTILRIGNDGPEETTP
;
A
#
# COMPACT_ATOMS: atom_id res chain seq x y z
N MET A 1 55.63 23.81 -7.71
CA MET A 1 54.21 24.07 -7.36
C MET A 1 53.38 23.06 -8.13
N HIS A 2 53.08 21.92 -7.53
CA HIS A 2 52.10 20.95 -8.06
C HIS A 2 51.08 20.77 -6.98
N ASN A 3 49.91 21.32 -7.21
CA ASN A 3 48.90 21.40 -6.15
C ASN A 3 47.62 20.67 -6.58
N CYS A 4 47.32 19.67 -5.85
CA CYS A 4 46.00 19.34 -5.27
C CYS A 4 44.73 19.62 -6.11
N LEU A 5 44.41 18.72 -7.07
CA LEU A 5 43.06 18.62 -7.67
C LEU A 5 42.45 17.20 -7.56
N VAL A 6 43.13 16.28 -6.88
CA VAL A 6 42.67 14.87 -6.78
C VAL A 6 41.59 14.65 -5.72
N GLY A 7 41.47 15.55 -4.75
CA GLY A 7 40.51 15.36 -3.64
C GLY A 7 39.04 15.68 -3.93
N SER A 8 38.76 16.58 -4.89
CA SER A 8 37.39 17.02 -5.17
C SER A 8 36.64 16.08 -6.12
N GLU A 9 37.31 15.46 -7.06
CA GLU A 9 36.68 14.53 -8.01
C GLU A 9 36.32 13.18 -7.36
N MET A 10 37.13 12.75 -6.38
CA MET A 10 36.82 11.52 -5.63
C MET A 10 35.58 11.69 -4.75
N CYS A 11 35.43 12.84 -4.07
CA CYS A 11 34.20 13.14 -3.30
C CYS A 11 32.93 13.27 -4.15
N ILE A 12 33.04 13.76 -5.39
CA ILE A 12 31.89 13.91 -6.29
C ILE A 12 31.47 12.54 -6.85
N ARG A 13 32.42 11.69 -7.19
CA ARG A 13 32.14 10.31 -7.66
C ARG A 13 31.49 9.47 -6.56
N ASP A 14 32.00 9.53 -5.33
CA ASP A 14 31.45 8.77 -4.21
C ASP A 14 30.02 9.23 -3.85
N ARG A 15 29.75 10.53 -3.93
CA ARG A 15 28.40 11.06 -3.75
C ARG A 15 27.45 10.67 -4.88
N ALA A 16 27.91 10.72 -6.13
CA ALA A 16 27.10 10.31 -7.29
C ALA A 16 26.80 8.80 -7.25
N THR A 17 27.77 7.98 -6.85
CA THR A 17 27.61 6.53 -6.69
C THR A 17 26.65 6.21 -5.52
N ALA A 18 26.80 6.88 -4.38
CA ALA A 18 25.88 6.72 -3.24
C ALA A 18 24.46 7.19 -3.55
N MET A 19 24.29 8.29 -4.29
CA MET A 19 22.98 8.74 -4.78
C MET A 19 22.37 7.79 -5.82
N GLN A 20 23.19 7.17 -6.65
CA GLN A 20 22.78 6.21 -7.67
C GLN A 20 22.44 4.84 -7.06
N GLU A 21 23.11 4.46 -5.98
CA GLU A 21 22.85 3.26 -5.18
C GLU A 21 21.58 3.44 -4.33
N ALA A 22 21.38 4.59 -3.67
CA ALA A 22 20.13 4.95 -3.00
C ALA A 22 18.92 4.98 -3.99
N ALA A 23 19.18 5.30 -5.27
CA ALA A 23 18.17 5.26 -6.32
C ALA A 23 17.71 3.83 -6.70
N ARG A 24 18.40 2.78 -6.25
CA ARG A 24 18.12 1.37 -6.60
C ARG A 24 17.52 0.54 -5.47
N THR A 25 17.52 1.02 -4.23
CA THR A 25 17.05 0.23 -3.10
C THR A 25 15.51 0.19 -3.09
N VAL A 26 14.97 -0.99 -3.28
CA VAL A 26 13.54 -1.28 -3.07
C VAL A 26 13.33 -1.52 -1.59
N THR A 27 12.38 -0.80 -0.99
CA THR A 27 11.96 -1.04 0.39
C THR A 27 10.84 -2.07 0.39
N ILE A 28 10.99 -3.15 1.14
CA ILE A 28 9.95 -4.18 1.25
C ILE A 28 9.39 -4.16 2.67
N TRP A 29 8.08 -3.99 2.77
CA TRP A 29 7.30 -4.27 3.97
C TRP A 29 6.63 -5.63 3.78
N THR A 30 6.53 -6.43 4.84
CA THR A 30 5.94 -7.77 4.73
C THR A 30 4.72 -7.91 5.63
N VAL A 31 3.67 -8.57 5.13
CA VAL A 31 2.53 -9.01 5.93
C VAL A 31 2.61 -10.51 6.05
N SER A 32 2.80 -11.01 7.27
CA SER A 32 2.89 -12.43 7.59
C SER A 32 2.02 -12.76 8.81
N LYS A 33 1.75 -14.04 9.02
CA LYS A 33 0.98 -14.55 10.16
C LYS A 33 1.93 -15.20 11.17
N ASP A 34 1.78 -14.83 12.43
CA ASP A 34 2.43 -15.50 13.56
C ASP A 34 1.40 -16.17 14.51
N SER A 35 1.82 -16.55 15.71
CA SER A 35 0.95 -17.15 16.74
C SER A 35 -0.17 -16.22 17.21
N ASP A 36 0.05 -14.92 17.14
CA ASP A 36 -0.82 -13.89 17.71
C ASP A 36 -1.72 -13.21 16.65
N GLY A 37 -1.53 -13.54 15.37
CA GLY A 37 -2.33 -13.00 14.28
C GLY A 37 -1.49 -12.54 13.08
N TYR A 38 -1.97 -11.53 12.36
CA TYR A 38 -1.23 -10.94 11.25
C TYR A 38 -0.41 -9.74 11.71
N ARG A 39 0.80 -9.64 11.16
CA ARG A 39 1.71 -8.53 11.43
C ARG A 39 2.25 -7.94 10.12
N LEU A 40 2.36 -6.61 10.11
CA LEU A 40 3.09 -5.88 9.09
C LEU A 40 4.48 -5.55 9.64
N ASN A 41 5.53 -6.03 8.97
CA ASN A 41 6.92 -5.81 9.32
C ASN A 41 7.53 -4.83 8.33
N ALA A 42 8.06 -3.71 8.81
CA ALA A 42 8.67 -2.65 8.01
C ALA A 42 9.92 -2.12 8.72
N VAL A 43 11.09 -2.27 8.09
CA VAL A 43 12.42 -1.85 8.59
C VAL A 43 12.65 -2.24 10.07
N ALA A 44 12.33 -1.36 11.02
CA ALA A 44 12.52 -1.60 12.47
C ALA A 44 11.18 -1.79 13.21
N HIS A 45 10.06 -1.88 12.50
CA HIS A 45 8.72 -1.95 13.07
C HIS A 45 8.08 -3.29 12.75
N SER A 46 7.50 -3.94 13.77
CA SER A 46 6.60 -5.08 13.63
C SER A 46 5.30 -4.73 14.34
N ILE A 47 4.27 -4.47 13.56
CA ILE A 47 3.00 -3.92 14.03
C ILE A 47 1.85 -4.88 13.75
N PRO A 48 0.84 -4.98 14.64
CA PRO A 48 -0.37 -5.74 14.35
C PRO A 48 -1.07 -5.18 13.11
N CYS A 49 -1.61 -6.06 12.28
CA CYS A 49 -2.46 -5.65 11.16
C CYS A 49 -3.66 -6.58 11.01
N LEU A 50 -4.70 -6.07 10.36
CA LEU A 50 -5.85 -6.85 9.96
C LEU A 50 -5.76 -7.16 8.47
N VAL A 51 -6.32 -8.29 8.09
CA VAL A 51 -6.49 -8.72 6.71
C VAL A 51 -7.96 -9.08 6.44
N GLY A 52 -8.28 -9.50 5.24
CA GLY A 52 -9.62 -9.93 4.86
C GLY A 52 -10.16 -11.02 5.78
N LYS A 53 -11.49 -11.02 6.02
CA LYS A 53 -12.20 -12.01 6.85
C LYS A 53 -11.88 -13.45 6.47
N ALA A 54 -11.70 -13.73 5.18
CA ALA A 54 -11.35 -15.05 4.67
C ALA A 54 -9.83 -15.36 4.73
N GLY A 55 -9.01 -14.46 5.31
CA GLY A 55 -7.56 -14.61 5.40
C GLY A 55 -6.84 -14.21 4.12
N LEU A 56 -5.72 -14.86 3.84
CA LEU A 56 -4.92 -14.64 2.64
C LEU A 56 -5.33 -15.64 1.54
N ILE A 57 -5.27 -15.19 0.28
CA ILE A 57 -5.58 -16.02 -0.88
C ILE A 57 -4.52 -15.83 -1.98
N ALA A 58 -4.13 -16.90 -2.67
CA ALA A 58 -3.25 -16.78 -3.82
C ALA A 58 -3.86 -15.83 -4.88
N GLU A 59 -3.04 -15.00 -5.52
CA GLU A 59 -3.49 -14.02 -6.52
C GLU A 59 -4.33 -14.67 -7.64
N SER A 60 -3.94 -15.86 -8.10
CA SER A 60 -4.66 -16.60 -9.15
C SER A 60 -6.11 -16.98 -8.75
N HIS A 61 -6.38 -17.09 -7.46
CA HIS A 61 -7.69 -17.42 -6.90
C HIS A 61 -8.48 -16.21 -6.41
N LYS A 62 -7.84 -15.03 -6.35
CA LYS A 62 -8.50 -13.78 -5.92
C LYS A 62 -9.70 -13.48 -6.81
N ARG A 63 -10.83 -13.15 -6.17
CA ARG A 63 -12.07 -12.75 -6.85
C ARG A 63 -12.68 -11.54 -6.16
N GLU A 64 -13.47 -10.78 -6.94
CA GLU A 64 -14.26 -9.68 -6.38
C GLU A 64 -15.23 -10.23 -5.32
N GLY A 65 -15.32 -9.57 -4.16
CA GLY A 65 -16.21 -9.92 -3.08
C GLY A 65 -15.85 -11.16 -2.24
N ASP A 66 -14.67 -11.78 -2.46
CA ASP A 66 -14.24 -13.00 -1.74
C ASP A 66 -13.82 -12.77 -0.29
N MET A 67 -13.75 -11.51 0.17
CA MET A 67 -13.36 -11.12 1.52
C MET A 67 -11.93 -11.56 1.92
N ALA A 68 -11.07 -11.90 0.96
CA ALA A 68 -9.71 -12.36 1.19
C ALA A 68 -8.68 -11.33 0.71
N THR A 69 -7.54 -11.26 1.40
CA THR A 69 -6.42 -10.39 1.01
C THR A 69 -5.49 -11.15 0.05
N PRO A 70 -5.19 -10.58 -1.14
CA PRO A 70 -4.37 -11.25 -2.13
C PRO A 70 -2.90 -11.35 -1.70
N VAL A 71 -2.32 -12.54 -1.78
CA VAL A 71 -0.89 -12.80 -1.63
C VAL A 71 -0.16 -12.26 -2.85
N GLY A 72 0.98 -11.61 -2.63
CA GLY A 72 1.81 -11.05 -3.69
C GLY A 72 2.64 -9.86 -3.26
N ASP A 73 3.36 -9.28 -4.20
CA ASP A 73 4.21 -8.09 -4.04
C ASP A 73 3.49 -6.88 -4.64
N TRP A 74 2.92 -6.03 -3.78
CA TRP A 74 2.09 -4.91 -4.20
C TRP A 74 2.83 -3.58 -4.02
N PRO A 75 3.23 -2.89 -5.10
CA PRO A 75 3.85 -1.57 -5.00
C PRO A 75 2.87 -0.55 -4.43
N LEU A 76 3.37 0.35 -3.58
CA LEU A 76 2.59 1.47 -3.09
C LEU A 76 2.47 2.52 -4.20
N ARG A 77 1.25 2.88 -4.56
CA ARG A 77 0.99 3.79 -5.68
C ARG A 77 0.87 5.23 -5.26
N ARG A 78 0.03 5.50 -4.25
CA ARG A 78 -0.27 6.83 -3.74
C ARG A 78 -0.96 6.75 -2.39
N VAL A 79 -1.00 7.86 -1.67
CA VAL A 79 -1.79 8.01 -0.46
C VAL A 79 -2.92 9.02 -0.67
N TYR A 80 -4.14 8.63 -0.30
CA TYR A 80 -5.26 9.55 -0.08
C TYR A 80 -5.38 9.85 1.41
N TYR A 81 -5.78 11.07 1.77
CA TYR A 81 -5.94 11.46 3.17
C TYR A 81 -7.10 12.43 3.37
N ARG A 82 -7.73 12.41 4.55
CA ARG A 82 -8.80 13.32 4.98
C ARG A 82 -8.19 14.62 5.51
N PRO A 83 -8.14 15.71 4.72
CA PRO A 83 -7.46 16.93 5.11
C PRO A 83 -8.13 17.66 6.29
N ASP A 84 -9.39 17.36 6.58
CA ASP A 84 -10.16 17.89 7.71
C ASP A 84 -9.95 17.12 9.02
N ARG A 85 -9.33 15.91 8.98
CA ARG A 85 -9.15 15.02 10.14
C ARG A 85 -7.69 14.73 10.47
N VAL A 86 -6.82 14.77 9.47
CA VAL A 86 -5.40 14.42 9.64
C VAL A 86 -4.48 15.37 8.91
N ALA A 87 -3.34 15.65 9.52
CA ALA A 87 -2.22 16.26 8.81
C ALA A 87 -1.44 15.18 8.05
N LEU A 88 -1.19 15.40 6.76
CA LEU A 88 -0.36 14.49 5.97
C LEU A 88 1.07 14.52 6.53
N PRO A 89 1.65 13.37 6.95
CA PRO A 89 3.06 13.30 7.31
C PRO A 89 3.95 13.53 6.08
N ALA A 90 5.20 13.93 6.29
CA ALA A 90 6.17 13.97 5.22
C ALA A 90 6.32 12.56 4.62
N THR A 91 6.02 12.42 3.32
CA THR A 91 6.11 11.15 2.57
C THR A 91 6.58 11.43 1.15
N SER A 92 7.26 10.49 0.53
CA SER A 92 7.63 10.54 -0.89
C SER A 92 6.60 9.89 -1.81
N LEU A 93 5.50 9.36 -1.26
CA LEU A 93 4.37 8.90 -2.07
C LEU A 93 3.60 10.08 -2.66
N PRO A 94 3.13 10.00 -3.92
CA PRO A 94 2.14 10.91 -4.45
C PRO A 94 0.94 10.99 -3.50
N SER A 95 0.54 12.17 -3.08
CA SER A 95 -0.50 12.37 -2.07
C SER A 95 -1.65 13.20 -2.61
N ILE A 96 -2.88 12.80 -2.27
CA ILE A 96 -4.13 13.41 -2.76
C ILE A 96 -5.05 13.64 -1.56
N ALA A 97 -5.45 14.89 -1.35
CA ALA A 97 -6.48 15.20 -0.37
C ALA A 97 -7.83 14.66 -0.85
N LEU A 98 -8.50 13.90 0.01
CA LEU A 98 -9.86 13.40 -0.28
C LEU A 98 -10.86 14.55 -0.32
N THR A 99 -11.88 14.36 -1.13
CA THR A 99 -13.08 15.19 -1.19
C THR A 99 -14.34 14.31 -1.10
N PRO A 100 -15.51 14.86 -0.71
CA PRO A 100 -16.76 14.09 -0.69
C PRO A 100 -17.19 13.51 -2.04
N ALA A 101 -16.64 14.04 -3.15
CA ALA A 101 -16.93 13.59 -4.50
C ALA A 101 -16.04 12.42 -4.98
N MET A 102 -15.17 11.87 -4.13
CA MET A 102 -14.28 10.78 -4.53
C MET A 102 -14.83 9.41 -4.20
N GLY A 103 -14.79 8.51 -5.21
CA GLY A 103 -15.12 7.10 -5.09
C GLY A 103 -14.08 6.20 -5.77
N TRP A 104 -14.28 4.90 -5.64
CA TRP A 104 -13.49 3.88 -6.32
C TRP A 104 -14.44 2.85 -6.93
N CYS A 105 -14.38 2.67 -8.25
CA CYS A 105 -15.28 1.73 -8.94
C CYS A 105 -14.91 0.28 -8.60
N ASP A 106 -15.90 -0.46 -8.10
CA ASP A 106 -15.80 -1.89 -7.78
C ASP A 106 -16.76 -2.74 -8.63
N ASP A 107 -17.37 -2.15 -9.66
CA ASP A 107 -18.23 -2.85 -10.60
C ASP A 107 -17.42 -3.52 -11.71
N PRO A 108 -17.33 -4.86 -11.75
CA PRO A 108 -16.57 -5.56 -12.79
C PRO A 108 -17.13 -5.39 -14.20
N GLY A 109 -18.35 -4.88 -14.36
CA GLY A 109 -18.99 -4.59 -15.64
C GLY A 109 -18.67 -3.19 -16.18
N ASP A 110 -18.07 -2.30 -15.38
CA ASP A 110 -17.77 -0.93 -15.78
C ASP A 110 -16.33 -0.79 -16.33
N ALA A 111 -16.14 0.10 -17.28
CA ALA A 111 -14.83 0.38 -17.87
C ALA A 111 -13.83 1.02 -16.88
N ASN A 112 -14.34 1.61 -15.80
CA ASN A 112 -13.52 2.18 -14.72
C ASN A 112 -13.26 1.19 -13.57
N TYR A 113 -13.55 -0.10 -13.75
CA TYR A 113 -13.30 -1.11 -12.72
C TYR A 113 -11.89 -1.00 -12.12
N ASN A 114 -11.82 -1.01 -10.79
CA ASN A 114 -10.60 -0.83 -10.00
C ASN A 114 -9.87 0.50 -10.26
N MET A 115 -10.63 1.56 -10.54
CA MET A 115 -10.09 2.91 -10.75
C MET A 115 -10.84 3.95 -9.89
N PRO A 116 -10.19 5.08 -9.54
CA PRO A 116 -10.86 6.19 -8.88
C PRO A 116 -11.90 6.81 -9.82
N VAL A 117 -13.05 7.19 -9.24
CA VAL A 117 -14.17 7.82 -9.96
C VAL A 117 -14.66 9.05 -9.21
N GLU A 118 -15.32 9.98 -9.93
CA GLU A 118 -15.96 11.15 -9.35
C GLU A 118 -17.45 10.89 -9.13
N LEU A 119 -17.95 11.28 -7.97
CA LEU A 119 -19.36 11.13 -7.58
C LEU A 119 -20.18 12.36 -7.95
N PRO A 120 -21.44 12.21 -8.41
CA PRO A 120 -22.20 10.95 -8.49
C PRO A 120 -21.73 10.03 -9.62
N PHE A 121 -21.62 8.72 -9.35
CA PHE A 121 -21.25 7.69 -10.31
C PHE A 121 -22.31 6.59 -10.33
N ASN A 122 -22.68 6.10 -11.52
CA ASN A 122 -23.86 5.23 -11.68
C ASN A 122 -23.59 3.75 -11.39
N ALA A 123 -22.36 3.27 -11.64
CA ALA A 123 -21.98 1.89 -11.34
C ALA A 123 -21.63 1.71 -9.85
N SER A 124 -21.49 0.46 -9.42
CA SER A 124 -21.08 0.15 -8.05
C SER A 124 -19.73 0.77 -7.73
N HIS A 125 -19.63 1.35 -6.55
CA HIS A 125 -18.42 2.03 -6.13
C HIS A 125 -18.32 2.13 -4.62
N GLU A 126 -17.10 2.14 -4.10
CA GLU A 126 -16.79 2.46 -2.73
C GLU A 126 -16.61 3.97 -2.55
N ARG A 127 -17.25 4.57 -1.53
CA ARG A 127 -17.02 5.98 -1.18
C ARG A 127 -15.72 6.10 -0.39
N LEU A 128 -14.81 6.95 -0.86
CA LEU A 128 -13.55 7.17 -0.16
C LEU A 128 -13.67 8.17 1.00
N TRP A 129 -14.67 9.07 0.96
CA TRP A 129 -14.96 10.01 2.05
C TRP A 129 -15.91 9.35 3.06
N ARG A 130 -15.35 8.77 4.12
CA ARG A 130 -16.09 8.02 5.15
C ARG A 130 -16.14 8.78 6.47
N GLU A 131 -17.17 8.53 7.29
CA GLU A 131 -17.30 9.15 8.61
C GLU A 131 -16.71 8.31 9.75
N ASP A 132 -16.43 7.03 9.49
CA ASP A 132 -15.93 6.08 10.49
C ASP A 132 -14.40 6.11 10.70
N GLY A 133 -13.68 7.03 10.08
CA GLY A 133 -12.23 7.19 10.28
C GLY A 133 -11.35 6.14 9.58
N LEU A 134 -11.92 5.03 9.08
CA LEU A 134 -11.14 3.95 8.46
C LEU A 134 -10.34 4.43 7.26
N TYR A 135 -10.82 5.46 6.56
CA TYR A 135 -10.20 6.07 5.38
C TYR A 135 -9.62 7.46 5.63
N ASP A 136 -9.29 7.78 6.89
CA ASP A 136 -8.52 8.98 7.18
C ASP A 136 -7.16 8.96 6.45
N PHE A 137 -6.59 7.76 6.23
CA PHE A 137 -5.51 7.47 5.29
C PHE A 137 -5.84 6.21 4.48
N ILE A 138 -5.58 6.26 3.17
CA ILE A 138 -5.66 5.13 2.25
C ILE A 138 -4.38 5.10 1.42
N VAL A 139 -3.61 4.02 1.49
CA VAL A 139 -2.51 3.76 0.56
C VAL A 139 -2.99 2.76 -0.48
N VAL A 140 -2.98 3.17 -1.74
CA VAL A 140 -3.37 2.32 -2.86
C VAL A 140 -2.27 1.32 -3.15
N LEU A 141 -2.62 0.03 -3.14
CA LEU A 141 -1.74 -1.06 -3.51
C LEU A 141 -1.90 -1.39 -5.00
N GLY A 142 -0.79 -1.73 -5.66
CA GLY A 142 -0.77 -2.04 -7.10
C GLY A 142 -1.30 -3.43 -7.44
N HIS A 143 -2.38 -3.85 -6.77
CA HIS A 143 -3.08 -5.09 -7.10
C HIS A 143 -4.07 -4.86 -8.25
N ASN A 144 -4.03 -5.73 -9.25
CA ASN A 144 -4.96 -5.71 -10.39
C ASN A 144 -5.13 -4.32 -11.04
N ASP A 145 -4.06 -3.56 -11.22
CA ASP A 145 -4.14 -2.15 -11.61
C ASP A 145 -3.52 -1.79 -12.99
N SER A 146 -2.81 -2.72 -13.64
CA SER A 146 -2.05 -2.37 -14.85
C SER A 146 -2.04 -3.47 -15.95
N PRO A 147 -3.09 -3.58 -16.77
CA PRO A 147 -4.43 -2.98 -16.64
C PRO A 147 -5.32 -3.74 -15.65
N PRO A 148 -6.35 -3.10 -15.09
CA PRO A 148 -7.35 -3.80 -14.31
C PRO A 148 -8.07 -4.88 -15.14
N ARG A 149 -8.27 -6.04 -14.52
CA ARG A 149 -9.02 -7.16 -15.13
C ARG A 149 -10.29 -7.40 -14.33
N PRO A 150 -11.47 -7.46 -14.97
CA PRO A 150 -12.74 -7.68 -14.30
C PRO A 150 -12.73 -8.91 -13.40
N PHE A 151 -13.42 -8.83 -12.27
CA PHE A 151 -13.63 -9.90 -11.28
C PHE A 151 -12.39 -10.36 -10.49
N LEU A 152 -11.20 -9.82 -10.73
CA LEU A 152 -9.98 -10.23 -10.03
C LEU A 152 -9.66 -9.42 -8.76
N GLY A 153 -10.65 -8.71 -8.26
CA GLY A 153 -10.56 -7.88 -7.05
C GLY A 153 -10.24 -6.43 -7.35
N SER A 154 -10.88 -5.54 -6.63
CA SER A 154 -10.73 -4.09 -6.69
C SER A 154 -10.50 -3.51 -5.30
N ALA A 155 -10.14 -2.23 -5.21
CA ALA A 155 -10.02 -1.48 -3.97
C ALA A 155 -9.19 -2.17 -2.89
N VAL A 156 -8.07 -2.81 -3.29
CA VAL A 156 -7.14 -3.40 -2.32
C VAL A 156 -6.20 -2.31 -1.80
N PHE A 157 -6.43 -1.90 -0.56
CA PHE A 157 -5.74 -0.78 0.08
C PHE A 157 -5.00 -1.20 1.35
N LEU A 158 -4.06 -0.37 1.80
CA LEU A 158 -3.61 -0.31 3.17
C LEU A 158 -4.31 0.91 3.81
N HIS A 159 -5.16 0.69 4.83
CA HIS A 159 -5.95 1.74 5.48
C HIS A 159 -5.92 1.60 7.01
N LEU A 160 -6.75 2.37 7.71
CA LEU A 160 -6.82 2.33 9.17
C LEU A 160 -7.84 1.30 9.67
N TYR A 161 -7.66 0.82 10.90
CA TYR A 161 -8.70 0.13 11.65
C TYR A 161 -9.05 0.89 12.93
N GLU A 162 -10.25 0.68 13.44
CA GLU A 162 -10.69 1.11 14.75
C GLU A 162 -10.70 -0.08 15.74
N GLN A 163 -10.73 0.24 17.05
CA GLN A 163 -10.49 -0.72 18.13
C GLN A 163 -11.35 -2.00 18.05
N ASP A 164 -12.56 -1.91 17.50
CA ASP A 164 -13.51 -3.04 17.42
C ASP A 164 -13.60 -3.66 16.01
N THR A 165 -12.69 -3.30 15.10
CA THR A 165 -12.66 -3.87 13.75
C THR A 165 -12.04 -5.27 13.80
N PRO A 166 -12.78 -6.34 13.51
CA PRO A 166 -12.24 -7.70 13.63
C PRO A 166 -11.45 -8.16 12.39
N HIS A 167 -11.73 -7.60 11.23
CA HIS A 167 -11.15 -7.95 9.92
C HIS A 167 -11.53 -6.90 8.87
N THR A 168 -10.93 -6.98 7.67
CA THR A 168 -11.30 -6.17 6.51
C THR A 168 -12.14 -6.98 5.52
N ALA A 169 -12.52 -6.37 4.41
CA ALA A 169 -13.15 -7.04 3.26
C ALA A 169 -12.13 -7.55 2.21
N GLY A 170 -10.81 -7.46 2.51
CA GLY A 170 -9.74 -7.88 1.60
C GLY A 170 -8.54 -6.93 1.61
N CYS A 171 -8.67 -5.77 2.21
CA CYS A 171 -7.58 -4.82 2.44
C CYS A 171 -6.63 -5.28 3.55
N VAL A 172 -5.53 -4.56 3.73
CA VAL A 172 -4.72 -4.59 4.95
C VAL A 172 -5.07 -3.36 5.78
N ALA A 173 -5.21 -3.51 7.10
CA ALA A 173 -5.48 -2.36 7.96
C ALA A 173 -4.55 -2.33 9.18
N ILE A 174 -4.12 -1.12 9.58
CA ILE A 174 -3.20 -0.86 10.69
C ILE A 174 -3.69 0.31 11.55
N ALA A 175 -3.10 0.47 12.72
CA ALA A 175 -3.40 1.60 13.60
C ALA A 175 -2.91 2.93 12.98
N LYS A 176 -3.58 4.04 13.36
CA LYS A 176 -3.30 5.37 12.80
C LYS A 176 -1.87 5.85 13.03
N ASP A 177 -1.35 5.66 14.24
CA ASP A 177 0.01 6.11 14.57
C ASP A 177 1.07 5.31 13.79
N ASP A 178 0.83 4.03 13.58
CA ASP A 178 1.68 3.17 12.76
C ASP A 178 1.65 3.60 11.29
N MET A 179 0.47 3.92 10.75
CA MET A 179 0.34 4.47 9.40
C MET A 179 1.16 5.75 9.22
N VAL A 180 1.07 6.68 10.18
CA VAL A 180 1.84 7.93 10.16
C VAL A 180 3.35 7.65 10.19
N ALA A 181 3.80 6.68 11.00
CA ALA A 181 5.21 6.29 11.07
C ALA A 181 5.69 5.67 9.75
N LEU A 182 4.91 4.76 9.15
CA LEU A 182 5.24 4.09 7.90
C LEU A 182 5.26 5.06 6.71
N LEU A 183 4.31 5.98 6.61
CA LEU A 183 4.25 6.96 5.52
C LEU A 183 5.50 7.84 5.44
N ARG A 184 6.19 8.10 6.55
CA ARG A 184 7.44 8.88 6.57
C ARG A 184 8.60 8.16 5.87
N THR A 185 8.53 6.86 5.72
CA THR A 185 9.56 6.02 5.07
C THR A 185 9.12 5.49 3.71
N ALA A 186 7.85 5.69 3.36
CA ALA A 186 7.25 5.18 2.14
C ALA A 186 7.59 6.04 0.91
N ASP A 187 7.87 5.38 -0.19
CA ASP A 187 8.05 5.97 -1.52
C ASP A 187 7.42 5.08 -2.61
N THR A 188 7.51 5.50 -3.87
CA THR A 188 6.97 4.74 -5.02
C THR A 188 7.73 3.44 -5.35
N LYS A 189 8.84 3.16 -4.66
CA LYS A 189 9.61 1.90 -4.76
C LYS A 189 9.29 0.96 -3.61
N THR A 190 8.52 1.43 -2.63
CA THR A 190 8.10 0.59 -1.50
C THR A 190 7.09 -0.44 -1.99
N ILE A 191 7.33 -1.69 -1.63
CA ILE A 191 6.47 -2.84 -1.93
C ILE A 191 5.90 -3.38 -0.62
N LEU A 192 4.59 -3.60 -0.58
CA LEU A 192 3.95 -4.40 0.45
C LEU A 192 3.87 -5.84 -0.04
N ARG A 193 4.70 -6.71 0.50
CA ARG A 193 4.66 -8.15 0.29
C ARG A 193 3.67 -8.78 1.24
N ILE A 194 2.66 -9.44 0.72
CA ILE A 194 1.63 -10.15 1.50
C ILE A 194 1.81 -11.64 1.28
N GLY A 195 2.00 -12.40 2.37
CA GLY A 195 2.21 -13.85 2.34
C GLY A 195 3.46 -14.28 3.11
N ASN A 196 3.76 -15.57 3.09
CA ASN A 196 4.88 -16.13 3.82
C ASN A 196 6.22 -15.64 3.27
N ASP A 197 7.12 -15.25 4.18
CA ASP A 197 8.53 -14.99 3.89
C ASP A 197 9.24 -16.33 3.57
N GLY A 198 9.25 -16.71 2.32
CA GLY A 198 10.03 -17.87 1.86
C GLY A 198 9.77 -18.14 0.38
N PRO A 199 10.80 -18.58 -0.38
CA PRO A 199 10.53 -19.18 -1.67
C PRO A 199 9.62 -20.38 -1.43
N GLU A 200 8.55 -20.52 -2.23
CA GLU A 200 7.81 -21.78 -2.29
C GLU A 200 8.85 -22.90 -2.45
N GLU A 201 8.99 -23.78 -1.45
CA GLU A 201 9.61 -25.07 -1.68
C GLU A 201 8.75 -25.75 -2.75
N THR A 202 9.23 -25.72 -3.98
CA THR A 202 8.74 -26.60 -5.02
C THR A 202 9.04 -28.01 -4.56
N THR A 203 8.09 -28.63 -3.87
CA THR A 203 8.14 -30.07 -3.60
C THR A 203 8.01 -30.79 -4.95
N PRO A 204 8.93 -31.71 -5.26
CA PRO A 204 8.98 -32.44 -6.52
C PRO A 204 7.79 -33.36 -6.75
#